data_97b3209c617c2812192f0b99aeff8b1b
#
_entry.id   97b3209c617c2812192f0b99aeff8b1b
#
_cell.length_a   1.000
_cell.length_b   1.000
_cell.length_c   1.000
_cell.angle_alpha   90.00
_cell.angle_beta   90.00
_cell.angle_gamma   90.00
#
_symmetry.space_group_name_H-M   'P 1'
#
loop_
_entity.id
_entity.type
_entity.pdbx_description
1 polymer ?
#
loop_
_entity_poly.entity_id
_entity_poly.type
_entity_poly.pdbx_seq_one_letter_code
_entity_poly.pdbx_strand_id
1 'polypeptide(L)'
;MPSVFPDHLNFADQRAQFLSAATAVGARLSHYPHPLKGPFGEDLGTDVAVLGDPAAKRLLVLLSGTHGVEGYYGSQCQAKWLGALAGGSALPADVAVVVIHLINPWGTAWLRRVNEDNIDLNRNQLNFSAALPDNQAYAALHGIYDFAELRGPQRQRADALLAEQLQAQGWPAVMSIVEGGQHSHPDGFFYGGLEASWSNRTLHQIIDTHLAHADVAMCFDLHTGAGEYGHPMLLTVSQSAYPALAQAQALFGPWLYTVQTGTTQHSETGIAASATGYTSQALLDALPQTRLMPFVIECGTYPTQAVHEHLRDDHWLHLHGNPLGEVGREIKLG
;
A
#
# COMPACT_ATOMS: atom_id res chain seq x y z
N MET A 1 18.41 17.91 18.21
CA MET A 1 18.89 17.84 16.82
C MET A 1 17.67 18.14 15.93
N PRO A 2 17.80 18.85 14.81
CA PRO A 2 16.66 18.95 13.88
C PRO A 2 16.23 17.54 13.48
N SER A 3 14.92 17.35 13.32
CA SER A 3 14.35 16.07 12.85
C SER A 3 15.02 15.66 11.53
N VAL A 4 15.40 14.39 11.42
CA VAL A 4 15.97 13.85 10.17
C VAL A 4 14.89 13.82 9.08
N PHE A 5 13.63 13.66 9.48
CA PHE A 5 12.47 13.65 8.58
C PHE A 5 11.77 15.01 8.57
N PRO A 6 11.04 15.33 7.48
CA PRO A 6 10.22 16.54 7.43
C PRO A 6 9.23 16.58 8.60
N ASP A 7 9.06 17.74 9.22
CA ASP A 7 8.19 17.87 10.41
C ASP A 7 6.74 17.45 10.14
N HIS A 8 6.26 17.59 8.89
CA HIS A 8 4.92 17.18 8.48
C HIS A 8 4.77 15.67 8.19
N LEU A 9 5.88 14.94 8.14
CA LEU A 9 5.93 13.47 7.95
C LEU A 9 6.31 12.79 9.26
N ASN A 10 5.49 12.97 10.29
CA ASN A 10 5.67 12.37 11.61
C ASN A 10 4.53 11.37 11.87
N PHE A 11 4.87 10.11 12.12
CA PHE A 11 3.89 9.04 12.36
C PHE A 11 3.02 9.34 13.59
N ALA A 12 3.62 9.78 14.70
CA ALA A 12 2.88 10.03 15.94
C ALA A 12 1.86 11.17 15.76
N ASP A 13 2.23 12.22 15.03
CA ASP A 13 1.33 13.33 14.74
C ASP A 13 0.18 12.92 13.81
N GLN A 14 0.45 12.11 12.79
CA GLN A 14 -0.59 11.59 11.90
C GLN A 14 -1.57 10.70 12.67
N ARG A 15 -1.05 9.82 13.50
CA ARG A 15 -1.86 8.96 14.38
C ARG A 15 -2.71 9.78 15.35
N ALA A 16 -2.13 10.80 15.99
CA ALA A 16 -2.85 11.69 16.91
C ALA A 16 -3.99 12.46 16.22
N GLN A 17 -3.75 12.97 15.00
CA GLN A 17 -4.77 13.64 14.20
C GLN A 17 -5.93 12.70 13.85
N PHE A 18 -5.61 11.47 13.39
CA PHE A 18 -6.63 10.46 13.10
C PHE A 18 -7.46 10.12 14.33
N LEU A 19 -6.82 9.80 15.47
CA LEU A 19 -7.50 9.45 16.72
C LEU A 19 -8.39 10.58 17.22
N SER A 20 -7.92 11.84 17.14
CA SER A 20 -8.70 13.02 17.47
C SER A 20 -9.94 13.15 16.60
N ALA A 21 -9.80 13.02 15.27
CA ALA A 21 -10.92 13.11 14.34
C ALA A 21 -11.95 11.98 14.57
N ALA A 22 -11.46 10.74 14.77
CA ALA A 22 -12.32 9.59 15.04
C ALA A 22 -13.09 9.74 16.37
N THR A 23 -12.43 10.25 17.41
CA THR A 23 -13.07 10.52 18.71
C THR A 23 -14.13 11.62 18.60
N ALA A 24 -13.86 12.68 17.82
CA ALA A 24 -14.79 13.79 17.63
C ALA A 24 -16.13 13.35 17.00
N VAL A 25 -16.14 12.28 16.20
CA VAL A 25 -17.37 11.71 15.61
C VAL A 25 -17.95 10.56 16.42
N GLY A 26 -17.39 10.27 17.60
CA GLY A 26 -17.87 9.19 18.48
C GLY A 26 -17.59 7.79 17.97
N ALA A 27 -16.56 7.60 17.14
CA ALA A 27 -16.16 6.29 16.64
C ALA A 27 -15.63 5.39 17.78
N ARG A 28 -15.90 4.10 17.68
CA ARG A 28 -15.28 3.09 18.54
C ARG A 28 -13.90 2.78 18.00
N LEU A 29 -12.88 2.80 18.87
CA LEU A 29 -11.48 2.62 18.52
C LEU A 29 -10.99 1.24 18.96
N SER A 30 -10.22 0.58 18.07
CA SER A 30 -9.43 -0.61 18.37
C SER A 30 -7.99 -0.34 17.95
N HIS A 31 -7.02 -0.94 18.64
CA HIS A 31 -5.59 -0.77 18.38
C HIS A 31 -4.91 -2.13 18.24
N TYR A 32 -4.10 -2.27 17.20
CA TYR A 32 -3.29 -3.44 16.89
C TYR A 32 -1.82 -3.04 17.00
N PRO A 33 -1.14 -3.36 18.12
CA PRO A 33 0.22 -2.91 18.36
C PRO A 33 1.23 -3.65 17.49
N HIS A 34 2.13 -2.91 16.88
CA HIS A 34 3.26 -3.46 16.15
C HIS A 34 4.42 -3.79 17.11
N PRO A 35 5.15 -4.90 16.94
CA PRO A 35 6.20 -5.30 17.87
C PRO A 35 7.44 -4.39 17.84
N LEU A 36 7.68 -3.71 16.72
CA LEU A 36 8.83 -2.80 16.57
C LEU A 36 8.44 -1.35 16.83
N LYS A 37 9.47 -0.53 17.03
CA LYS A 37 9.35 0.92 17.25
C LYS A 37 9.62 1.70 15.95
N GLY A 38 9.13 2.92 15.91
CA GLY A 38 9.49 3.89 14.89
C GLY A 38 10.90 4.45 15.06
N PRO A 39 11.36 5.28 14.11
CA PRO A 39 12.72 5.81 14.08
C PRO A 39 13.09 6.68 15.29
N PHE A 40 12.10 7.23 15.98
CA PHE A 40 12.31 8.07 17.17
C PHE A 40 11.90 7.37 18.46
N GLY A 41 11.67 6.04 18.42
CA GLY A 41 11.30 5.22 19.58
C GLY A 41 9.80 5.20 19.89
N GLU A 42 8.99 5.81 19.03
CA GLU A 42 7.53 5.82 19.16
C GLU A 42 6.91 4.43 19.00
N ASP A 43 5.78 4.23 19.69
CA ASP A 43 4.97 3.01 19.55
C ASP A 43 4.25 3.01 18.21
N LEU A 44 4.41 1.92 17.46
CA LEU A 44 3.74 1.71 16.18
C LEU A 44 2.51 0.81 16.33
N GLY A 45 1.59 0.91 15.38
CA GLY A 45 0.43 0.04 15.31
C GLY A 45 -0.59 0.56 14.31
N THR A 46 -1.55 -0.30 14.01
CA THR A 46 -2.72 0.01 13.20
C THR A 46 -3.88 0.34 14.13
N ASP A 47 -4.55 1.46 13.88
CA ASP A 47 -5.78 1.82 14.59
C ASP A 47 -6.99 1.60 13.69
N VAL A 48 -8.08 1.09 14.26
CA VAL A 48 -9.35 0.91 13.56
C VAL A 48 -10.41 1.74 14.25
N ALA A 49 -11.10 2.58 13.48
CA ALA A 49 -12.24 3.35 13.96
C ALA A 49 -13.54 2.84 13.32
N VAL A 50 -14.55 2.51 14.15
CA VAL A 50 -15.86 2.07 13.69
C VAL A 50 -16.89 3.12 14.06
N LEU A 51 -17.54 3.72 13.06
CA LEU A 51 -18.59 4.72 13.19
C LEU A 51 -19.92 4.11 12.74
N GLY A 52 -20.97 4.33 13.51
CA GLY A 52 -22.30 3.74 13.30
C GLY A 52 -22.52 2.45 14.12
N ASP A 53 -23.52 1.65 13.74
CA ASP A 53 -23.77 0.36 14.39
C ASP A 53 -22.72 -0.68 13.94
N PRO A 54 -21.91 -1.24 14.86
CA PRO A 54 -20.91 -2.26 14.49
C PRO A 54 -21.54 -3.58 13.98
N ALA A 55 -22.83 -3.78 14.16
CA ALA A 55 -23.56 -4.92 13.61
C ALA A 55 -24.23 -4.62 12.25
N ALA A 56 -24.04 -3.40 11.73
CA ALA A 56 -24.60 -3.01 10.43
C ALA A 56 -24.14 -3.97 9.33
N LYS A 57 -25.07 -4.32 8.44
CA LYS A 57 -24.83 -5.25 7.35
C LYS A 57 -24.27 -4.59 6.08
N ARG A 58 -24.19 -3.27 6.07
CA ARG A 58 -23.64 -2.46 4.97
C ARG A 58 -22.46 -1.66 5.49
N LEU A 59 -21.30 -1.90 4.90
CA LEU A 59 -20.06 -1.26 5.35
C LEU A 59 -19.45 -0.38 4.26
N LEU A 60 -18.96 0.79 4.68
CA LEU A 60 -17.96 1.56 3.97
C LEU A 60 -16.63 1.35 4.70
N VAL A 61 -15.62 0.87 3.98
CA VAL A 61 -14.29 0.63 4.53
C VAL A 61 -13.29 1.58 3.88
N LEU A 62 -12.50 2.27 4.69
CA LEU A 62 -11.40 3.13 4.24
C LEU A 62 -10.11 2.57 4.79
N LEU A 63 -9.21 2.11 3.91
CA LEU A 63 -7.90 1.56 4.25
C LEU A 63 -6.80 2.54 3.84
N SER A 64 -5.75 2.68 4.64
CA SER A 64 -4.57 3.48 4.31
C SER A 64 -3.27 2.81 4.71
N GLY A 65 -2.18 3.21 4.04
CA GLY A 65 -0.83 2.80 4.41
C GLY A 65 -0.50 1.36 4.03
N THR A 66 -1.12 0.80 3.01
CA THR A 66 -0.70 -0.47 2.40
C THR A 66 0.76 -0.36 1.93
N HIS A 67 1.11 0.72 1.24
CA HIS A 67 2.50 1.14 1.12
C HIS A 67 2.76 2.24 2.16
N GLY A 68 3.81 2.07 2.95
CA GLY A 68 3.97 2.86 4.16
C GLY A 68 4.07 4.37 3.93
N VAL A 69 4.96 4.85 3.05
CA VAL A 69 5.12 6.29 2.79
C VAL A 69 3.86 6.96 2.24
N GLU A 70 3.06 6.23 1.46
CA GLU A 70 1.76 6.68 0.93
C GLU A 70 0.72 6.85 2.05
N GLY A 71 0.95 6.22 3.20
CA GLY A 71 0.11 6.31 4.39
C GLY A 71 -0.13 7.73 4.88
N TYR A 72 0.80 8.65 4.65
CA TYR A 72 0.61 10.06 5.00
C TYR A 72 -0.54 10.71 4.22
N TYR A 73 -0.63 10.43 2.93
CA TYR A 73 -1.76 10.87 2.11
C TYR A 73 -3.07 10.23 2.60
N GLY A 74 -3.08 8.91 2.76
CA GLY A 74 -4.26 8.18 3.19
C GLY A 74 -4.75 8.59 4.58
N SER A 75 -3.83 8.77 5.54
CA SER A 75 -4.12 9.26 6.89
C SER A 75 -4.78 10.64 6.87
N GLN A 76 -4.24 11.58 6.08
CA GLN A 76 -4.80 12.91 5.91
C GLN A 76 -6.20 12.88 5.30
N CYS A 77 -6.43 12.04 4.28
CA CYS A 77 -7.75 11.85 3.67
C CYS A 77 -8.75 11.31 4.71
N GLN A 78 -8.37 10.30 5.48
CA GLN A 78 -9.21 9.70 6.53
C GLN A 78 -9.55 10.72 7.63
N ALA A 79 -8.55 11.45 8.15
CA ALA A 79 -8.77 12.43 9.20
C ALA A 79 -9.67 13.61 8.73
N LYS A 80 -9.44 14.11 7.51
CA LYS A 80 -10.28 15.19 6.93
C LYS A 80 -11.70 14.72 6.66
N TRP A 81 -11.88 13.48 6.17
CA TRP A 81 -13.19 12.91 5.92
C TRP A 81 -13.99 12.74 7.22
N LEU A 82 -13.36 12.19 8.29
CA LEU A 82 -13.96 12.11 9.62
C LEU A 82 -14.30 13.48 10.17
N GLY A 83 -13.42 14.47 10.02
CA GLY A 83 -13.67 15.85 10.43
C GLY A 83 -14.86 16.49 9.71
N ALA A 84 -15.08 16.18 8.44
CA ALA A 84 -16.25 16.64 7.69
C ALA A 84 -17.56 16.03 8.22
N LEU A 85 -17.53 14.77 8.65
CA LEU A 85 -18.70 14.11 9.30
C LEU A 85 -19.05 14.75 10.64
N ALA A 86 -18.08 15.22 11.42
CA ALA A 86 -18.32 15.93 12.68
C ALA A 86 -19.15 17.21 12.49
N GLY A 87 -19.19 17.78 11.28
CA GLY A 87 -20.02 18.92 10.91
C GLY A 87 -21.52 18.64 10.75
N GLY A 88 -22.01 17.41 11.03
CA GLY A 88 -23.43 17.09 11.12
C GLY A 88 -24.00 16.20 10.02
N SER A 89 -23.19 15.54 9.21
CA SER A 89 -23.66 14.53 8.25
C SER A 89 -23.96 13.21 8.99
N ALA A 90 -25.22 12.86 9.16
CA ALA A 90 -25.59 11.57 9.74
C ALA A 90 -25.39 10.44 8.73
N LEU A 91 -24.82 9.31 9.17
CA LEU A 91 -24.80 8.08 8.40
C LEU A 91 -26.23 7.49 8.31
N PRO A 92 -26.58 6.81 7.20
CA PRO A 92 -27.76 5.97 7.17
C PRO A 92 -27.73 4.95 8.32
N ALA A 93 -28.88 4.70 8.95
CA ALA A 93 -28.96 3.88 10.16
C ALA A 93 -28.49 2.42 9.96
N ASP A 94 -28.52 1.92 8.71
CA ASP A 94 -28.11 0.57 8.32
C ASP A 94 -26.68 0.50 7.76
N VAL A 95 -25.92 1.60 7.85
CA VAL A 95 -24.54 1.70 7.36
C VAL A 95 -23.59 1.96 8.51
N ALA A 96 -22.50 1.20 8.57
CA ALA A 96 -21.35 1.55 9.40
C ALA A 96 -20.12 1.86 8.52
N VAL A 97 -19.21 2.66 9.08
CA VAL A 97 -17.92 2.97 8.46
C VAL A 97 -16.82 2.36 9.30
N VAL A 98 -15.93 1.63 8.65
CA VAL A 98 -14.72 1.06 9.24
C VAL A 98 -13.51 1.75 8.62
N VAL A 99 -12.75 2.47 9.42
CA VAL A 99 -11.54 3.15 8.97
C VAL A 99 -10.34 2.41 9.53
N ILE A 100 -9.54 1.82 8.65
CA ILE A 100 -8.30 1.10 8.97
C ILE A 100 -7.14 2.07 8.68
N HIS A 101 -6.52 2.55 9.75
CA HIS A 101 -5.51 3.58 9.68
C HIS A 101 -4.12 2.97 9.76
N LEU A 102 -3.34 3.13 8.68
CA LEU A 102 -1.92 2.77 8.55
C LEU A 102 -1.66 1.28 8.78
N ILE A 103 -2.09 0.41 7.83
CA ILE A 103 -1.88 -1.05 7.94
C ILE A 103 -0.41 -1.47 7.87
N ASN A 104 0.48 -0.63 7.33
CA ASN A 104 1.95 -0.75 7.39
C ASN A 104 2.54 0.37 8.27
N PRO A 105 2.36 0.31 9.59
CA PRO A 105 2.79 1.39 10.47
C PRO A 105 4.31 1.56 10.51
N TRP A 106 5.07 0.47 10.32
CA TRP A 106 6.53 0.55 10.27
C TRP A 106 6.99 1.25 8.97
N GLY A 107 6.50 0.84 7.83
CA GLY A 107 6.82 1.48 6.55
C GLY A 107 6.44 2.97 6.55
N THR A 108 5.28 3.34 7.14
CA THR A 108 4.88 4.74 7.30
C THR A 108 5.89 5.50 8.16
N ALA A 109 6.21 5.00 9.34
CA ALA A 109 7.12 5.69 10.27
C ALA A 109 8.54 5.86 9.70
N TRP A 110 9.04 4.87 8.95
CA TRP A 110 10.36 4.88 8.33
C TRP A 110 10.37 5.49 6.91
N LEU A 111 9.26 6.05 6.44
CA LEU A 111 9.08 6.63 5.10
C LEU A 111 9.50 5.64 3.99
N ARG A 112 9.05 4.39 4.10
CA ARG A 112 9.30 3.32 3.13
C ARG A 112 8.00 2.86 2.46
N ARG A 113 8.13 2.38 1.21
CA ARG A 113 7.05 1.66 0.53
C ARG A 113 6.72 0.35 1.25
N VAL A 114 7.74 -0.44 1.55
CA VAL A 114 7.67 -1.80 2.09
C VAL A 114 7.63 -1.82 3.63
N ASN A 115 7.46 -2.99 4.23
CA ASN A 115 7.47 -3.16 5.67
C ASN A 115 8.89 -3.39 6.23
N GLU A 116 8.98 -3.76 7.52
CA GLU A 116 10.22 -4.05 8.27
C GLU A 116 11.07 -5.17 7.66
N ASP A 117 10.44 -6.13 6.98
CA ASP A 117 11.08 -7.29 6.37
C ASP A 117 11.33 -7.09 4.86
N ASN A 118 11.31 -5.84 4.37
CA ASN A 118 11.39 -5.48 2.96
C ASN A 118 10.24 -6.06 2.11
N ILE A 119 9.11 -6.42 2.72
CA ILE A 119 7.96 -7.02 2.04
C ILE A 119 7.03 -5.93 1.49
N ASP A 120 6.71 -6.02 0.20
CA ASP A 120 5.60 -5.28 -0.41
C ASP A 120 4.28 -5.95 -0.03
N LEU A 121 3.41 -5.24 0.69
CA LEU A 121 2.15 -5.81 1.19
C LEU A 121 1.19 -6.21 0.06
N ASN A 122 1.26 -5.54 -1.10
CA ASN A 122 0.50 -5.90 -2.29
C ASN A 122 1.13 -7.06 -3.11
N ARG A 123 2.12 -7.75 -2.53
CA ARG A 123 2.70 -9.03 -3.00
C ARG A 123 2.63 -10.11 -1.93
N ASN A 124 2.21 -9.76 -0.71
CA ASN A 124 2.19 -10.64 0.46
C ASN A 124 0.80 -11.22 0.78
N GLN A 125 -0.26 -10.79 0.10
CA GLN A 125 -1.61 -11.30 0.34
C GLN A 125 -1.83 -12.62 -0.44
N LEU A 126 -1.17 -13.69 0.00
CA LEU A 126 -1.13 -15.00 -0.65
C LEU A 126 -1.47 -16.12 0.32
N ASN A 127 -1.86 -17.26 -0.22
CA ASN A 127 -1.94 -18.51 0.53
C ASN A 127 -0.54 -19.15 0.61
N PHE A 128 0.17 -18.93 1.70
CA PHE A 128 1.52 -19.46 1.93
C PHE A 128 1.58 -20.99 2.14
N SER A 129 0.45 -21.68 2.18
CA SER A 129 0.42 -23.14 2.14
C SER A 129 0.45 -23.70 0.71
N ALA A 130 0.28 -22.85 -0.28
CA ALA A 130 0.39 -23.18 -1.71
C ALA A 130 1.78 -22.82 -2.25
N ALA A 131 2.07 -23.25 -3.49
CA ALA A 131 3.27 -22.79 -4.18
C ALA A 131 3.19 -21.27 -4.43
N LEU A 132 4.26 -20.57 -4.06
CA LEU A 132 4.37 -19.14 -4.29
C LEU A 132 4.58 -18.83 -5.78
N PRO A 133 4.15 -17.64 -6.24
CA PRO A 133 4.41 -17.20 -7.61
C PRO A 133 5.90 -17.22 -7.94
N ASP A 134 6.25 -17.78 -9.08
CA ASP A 134 7.63 -17.85 -9.57
C ASP A 134 7.87 -16.71 -10.57
N ASN A 135 8.93 -15.95 -10.35
CA ASN A 135 9.38 -14.88 -11.24
C ASN A 135 10.88 -15.05 -11.54
N GLN A 136 11.21 -16.10 -12.28
CA GLN A 136 12.60 -16.41 -12.62
C GLN A 136 13.29 -15.27 -13.39
N ALA A 137 12.55 -14.50 -14.18
CA ALA A 137 13.09 -13.39 -14.93
C ALA A 137 13.66 -12.28 -14.01
N TYR A 138 13.15 -12.14 -12.79
CA TYR A 138 13.65 -11.16 -11.83
C TYR A 138 15.13 -11.36 -11.47
N ALA A 139 15.59 -12.59 -11.39
CA ALA A 139 16.97 -12.90 -11.02
C ALA A 139 18.01 -12.21 -11.94
N ALA A 140 17.69 -12.06 -13.23
CA ALA A 140 18.53 -11.34 -14.18
C ALA A 140 18.54 -9.82 -13.97
N LEU A 141 17.51 -9.28 -13.30
CA LEU A 141 17.34 -7.86 -13.02
C LEU A 141 17.75 -7.47 -11.60
N HIS A 142 17.98 -8.44 -10.71
CA HIS A 142 18.26 -8.19 -9.29
C HIS A 142 19.45 -7.24 -9.09
N GLY A 143 20.53 -7.39 -9.88
CA GLY A 143 21.71 -6.52 -9.82
C GLY A 143 21.45 -5.03 -10.14
N ILE A 144 20.25 -4.67 -10.63
CA ILE A 144 19.82 -3.27 -10.79
C ILE A 144 19.53 -2.64 -9.42
N TYR A 145 19.17 -3.46 -8.43
CA TYR A 145 18.69 -3.05 -7.10
C TYR A 145 19.67 -3.40 -5.99
N ASP A 146 20.55 -4.37 -6.19
CA ASP A 146 21.60 -4.76 -5.24
C ASP A 146 22.93 -4.10 -5.62
N PHE A 147 23.23 -2.97 -4.97
CA PHE A 147 24.52 -2.26 -5.08
C PHE A 147 24.90 -1.64 -3.71
N ALA A 148 26.11 -1.88 -3.24
CA ALA A 148 26.55 -1.42 -1.92
C ALA A 148 26.99 0.08 -1.90
N GLU A 149 27.15 0.72 -3.06
CA GLU A 149 27.60 2.11 -3.19
C GLU A 149 26.48 2.96 -3.79
N LEU A 150 25.93 3.92 -3.05
CA LEU A 150 24.90 4.86 -3.58
C LEU A 150 25.40 5.63 -4.79
N ARG A 151 26.67 6.06 -4.74
CA ARG A 151 27.38 6.78 -5.80
C ARG A 151 28.75 6.11 -5.98
N GLY A 152 29.05 5.65 -7.17
CA GLY A 152 30.31 4.98 -7.43
C GLY A 152 30.22 3.86 -8.47
N PRO A 153 31.29 3.05 -8.63
CA PRO A 153 31.35 2.03 -9.66
C PRO A 153 30.24 0.98 -9.60
N GLN A 154 29.75 0.63 -8.41
CA GLN A 154 28.69 -0.38 -8.30
C GLN A 154 27.36 0.19 -8.78
N ARG A 155 26.99 1.43 -8.39
CA ARG A 155 25.80 2.11 -8.90
C ARG A 155 25.88 2.27 -10.41
N GLN A 156 27.03 2.66 -10.95
CA GLN A 156 27.23 2.78 -12.41
C GLN A 156 27.00 1.45 -13.15
N ARG A 157 27.42 0.33 -12.56
CA ARG A 157 27.13 -1.00 -13.14
C ARG A 157 25.65 -1.33 -13.10
N ALA A 158 24.98 -1.04 -12.01
CA ALA A 158 23.52 -1.23 -11.87
C ALA A 158 22.75 -0.36 -12.88
N ASP A 159 23.15 0.89 -13.07
CA ASP A 159 22.56 1.80 -14.06
C ASP A 159 22.82 1.34 -15.49
N ALA A 160 24.03 0.82 -15.79
CA ALA A 160 24.36 0.25 -17.10
C ALA A 160 23.51 -1.01 -17.40
N LEU A 161 23.31 -1.88 -16.41
CA LEU A 161 22.43 -3.05 -16.53
C LEU A 161 20.98 -2.61 -16.79
N LEU A 162 20.48 -1.63 -16.06
CA LEU A 162 19.13 -1.08 -16.30
C LEU A 162 19.02 -0.53 -17.72
N ALA A 163 19.98 0.28 -18.17
CA ALA A 163 19.98 0.84 -19.52
C ALA A 163 20.01 -0.24 -20.61
N GLU A 164 20.81 -1.30 -20.43
CA GLU A 164 20.84 -2.45 -21.34
C GLU A 164 19.49 -3.14 -21.43
N GLN A 165 18.84 -3.41 -20.29
CA GLN A 165 17.52 -4.06 -20.25
C GLN A 165 16.43 -3.18 -20.88
N LEU A 166 16.46 -1.87 -20.60
CA LEU A 166 15.53 -0.91 -21.21
C LEU A 166 15.72 -0.81 -22.73
N GLN A 167 16.97 -0.86 -23.21
CA GLN A 167 17.25 -0.87 -24.64
C GLN A 167 16.74 -2.16 -25.32
N ALA A 168 16.90 -3.30 -24.65
CA ALA A 168 16.51 -4.60 -25.19
C ALA A 168 15.01 -4.84 -25.19
N GLN A 169 14.27 -4.41 -24.15
CA GLN A 169 12.91 -4.82 -23.90
C GLN A 169 11.92 -3.65 -23.76
N GLY A 170 12.41 -2.43 -23.51
CA GLY A 170 11.60 -1.25 -23.20
C GLY A 170 11.13 -1.20 -21.74
N TRP A 171 10.80 0.01 -21.29
CA TRP A 171 10.36 0.28 -19.91
C TRP A 171 9.19 -0.59 -19.45
N PRO A 172 8.07 -0.74 -20.21
CA PRO A 172 6.93 -1.50 -19.73
C PRO A 172 7.26 -2.98 -19.48
N ALA A 173 8.08 -3.61 -20.32
CA ALA A 173 8.45 -5.02 -20.17
C ALA A 173 9.35 -5.25 -18.95
N VAL A 174 10.38 -4.39 -18.77
CA VAL A 174 11.26 -4.47 -17.59
C VAL A 174 10.47 -4.25 -16.30
N MET A 175 9.64 -3.21 -16.24
CA MET A 175 8.83 -2.94 -15.06
C MET A 175 7.79 -4.03 -14.80
N SER A 176 7.21 -4.64 -15.82
CA SER A 176 6.29 -5.78 -15.64
C SER A 176 6.96 -6.97 -14.92
N ILE A 177 8.25 -7.21 -15.18
CA ILE A 177 9.01 -8.24 -14.46
C ILE A 177 9.27 -7.80 -13.02
N VAL A 178 9.77 -6.58 -12.82
CA VAL A 178 10.15 -6.07 -11.50
C VAL A 178 8.94 -5.91 -10.58
N GLU A 179 7.93 -5.19 -11.07
CA GLU A 179 6.71 -4.90 -10.32
C GLU A 179 5.77 -6.12 -10.22
N GLY A 180 6.01 -7.17 -11.00
CA GLY A 180 5.32 -8.45 -10.89
C GLY A 180 5.47 -9.11 -9.52
N GLY A 181 6.47 -8.70 -8.76
CA GLY A 181 6.81 -9.27 -7.45
C GLY A 181 7.67 -10.52 -7.57
N GLN A 182 8.32 -10.88 -6.48
CA GLN A 182 9.19 -12.06 -6.40
C GLN A 182 9.33 -12.56 -4.94
N HIS A 183 9.72 -13.81 -4.79
CA HIS A 183 9.84 -14.49 -3.49
C HIS A 183 11.22 -15.12 -3.26
N SER A 184 12.19 -14.82 -4.13
CA SER A 184 13.52 -15.46 -4.15
C SER A 184 14.65 -14.58 -3.61
N HIS A 185 14.47 -13.25 -3.60
CA HIS A 185 15.47 -12.28 -3.18
C HIS A 185 14.90 -11.37 -2.08
N PRO A 186 15.13 -11.71 -0.79
CA PRO A 186 14.60 -10.91 0.34
C PRO A 186 15.13 -9.47 0.36
N ASP A 187 16.29 -9.25 -0.22
CA ASP A 187 16.97 -7.97 -0.39
C ASP A 187 16.65 -7.27 -1.72
N GLY A 188 15.69 -7.80 -2.49
CA GLY A 188 15.31 -7.26 -3.79
C GLY A 188 14.04 -6.39 -3.74
N PHE A 189 13.72 -5.80 -4.90
CA PHE A 189 12.51 -5.01 -5.09
C PHE A 189 11.27 -5.90 -5.14
N PHE A 190 10.13 -5.33 -4.69
CA PHE A 190 8.81 -5.96 -4.71
C PHE A 190 8.83 -7.38 -4.13
N TYR A 191 9.62 -7.59 -3.09
CA TYR A 191 9.67 -8.86 -2.38
C TYR A 191 8.33 -9.15 -1.71
N GLY A 192 7.77 -10.34 -1.97
CA GLY A 192 6.47 -10.74 -1.46
C GLY A 192 6.52 -11.55 -0.15
N GLY A 193 7.73 -11.83 0.38
CA GLY A 193 7.90 -12.65 1.58
C GLY A 193 7.75 -14.15 1.31
N LEU A 194 8.13 -14.96 2.31
CA LEU A 194 7.94 -16.42 2.31
C LEU A 194 6.83 -16.86 3.28
N GLU A 195 6.29 -15.90 4.03
CA GLU A 195 5.20 -16.10 5.00
C GLU A 195 4.37 -14.82 5.13
N ALA A 196 3.23 -14.92 5.79
CA ALA A 196 2.39 -13.77 6.08
C ALA A 196 3.11 -12.78 7.00
N SER A 197 3.25 -11.53 6.57
CA SER A 197 3.82 -10.44 7.38
C SER A 197 2.95 -10.10 8.59
N TRP A 198 3.47 -9.28 9.52
CA TRP A 198 2.66 -8.75 10.61
C TRP A 198 1.42 -8.02 10.07
N SER A 199 1.59 -7.17 9.07
CA SER A 199 0.51 -6.40 8.45
C SER A 199 -0.53 -7.29 7.77
N ASN A 200 -0.11 -8.37 7.10
CA ASN A 200 -1.02 -9.35 6.51
C ASN A 200 -1.88 -10.01 7.60
N ARG A 201 -1.26 -10.58 8.64
CA ARG A 201 -2.00 -11.20 9.75
C ARG A 201 -2.93 -10.22 10.45
N THR A 202 -2.50 -8.98 10.65
CA THR A 202 -3.29 -7.92 11.28
C THR A 202 -4.49 -7.55 10.40
N LEU A 203 -4.32 -7.42 9.09
CA LEU A 203 -5.43 -7.16 8.17
C LEU A 203 -6.48 -8.28 8.23
N HIS A 204 -6.06 -9.55 8.20
CA HIS A 204 -6.99 -10.68 8.33
C HIS A 204 -7.72 -10.68 9.69
N GLN A 205 -7.03 -10.36 10.79
CA GLN A 205 -7.68 -10.20 12.09
C GLN A 205 -8.72 -9.06 12.09
N ILE A 206 -8.43 -7.94 11.41
CA ILE A 206 -9.36 -6.82 11.26
C ILE A 206 -10.57 -7.24 10.41
N ILE A 207 -10.35 -7.96 9.31
CA ILE A 207 -11.43 -8.49 8.47
C ILE A 207 -12.37 -9.37 9.30
N ASP A 208 -11.82 -10.34 10.02
CA ASP A 208 -12.60 -11.26 10.87
C ASP A 208 -13.38 -10.54 11.95
N THR A 209 -12.77 -9.52 12.57
CA THR A 209 -13.37 -8.81 13.71
C THR A 209 -14.42 -7.79 13.27
N HIS A 210 -14.19 -7.07 12.16
CA HIS A 210 -14.98 -5.88 11.83
C HIS A 210 -15.74 -5.99 10.50
N LEU A 211 -15.39 -6.92 9.60
CA LEU A 211 -15.98 -6.96 8.25
C LEU A 211 -16.75 -8.25 7.95
N ALA A 212 -16.43 -9.38 8.56
CA ALA A 212 -16.94 -10.70 8.20
C ALA A 212 -18.46 -10.87 8.35
N HIS A 213 -19.10 -10.00 9.11
CA HIS A 213 -20.55 -10.00 9.31
C HIS A 213 -21.34 -9.24 8.22
N ALA A 214 -20.66 -8.54 7.31
CA ALA A 214 -21.30 -7.67 6.32
C ALA A 214 -21.95 -8.47 5.19
N ASP A 215 -23.15 -8.03 4.75
CA ASP A 215 -23.78 -8.53 3.54
C ASP A 215 -23.30 -7.76 2.30
N VAL A 216 -23.00 -6.46 2.46
CA VAL A 216 -22.49 -5.58 1.41
C VAL A 216 -21.36 -4.71 1.95
N ALA A 217 -20.27 -4.59 1.23
CA ALA A 217 -19.19 -3.68 1.57
C ALA A 217 -18.59 -2.99 0.34
N MET A 218 -18.23 -1.72 0.51
CA MET A 218 -17.33 -0.98 -0.37
C MET A 218 -16.03 -0.71 0.39
N CYS A 219 -14.90 -1.12 -0.15
CA CYS A 219 -13.60 -0.86 0.45
C CYS A 219 -12.78 0.04 -0.47
N PHE A 220 -12.24 1.14 0.06
CA PHE A 220 -11.35 2.06 -0.64
C PHE A 220 -9.98 2.01 0.02
N ASP A 221 -9.00 1.48 -0.69
CA ASP A 221 -7.58 1.49 -0.30
C ASP A 221 -6.92 2.74 -0.90
N LEU A 222 -6.34 3.58 -0.05
CA LEU A 222 -5.84 4.90 -0.42
C LEU A 222 -4.35 4.82 -0.74
N HIS A 223 -4.01 5.04 -2.00
CA HIS A 223 -2.67 4.98 -2.58
C HIS A 223 -2.23 6.27 -3.26
N THR A 224 -0.94 6.36 -3.52
CA THR A 224 -0.33 7.39 -4.36
C THR A 224 0.76 6.78 -5.26
N GLY A 225 1.00 7.41 -6.41
CA GLY A 225 2.14 7.05 -7.26
C GLY A 225 1.79 7.06 -8.75
N ALA A 226 0.71 6.41 -9.13
CA ALA A 226 0.32 6.28 -10.52
C ALA A 226 -0.64 7.39 -10.97
N GLY A 227 -0.55 7.78 -12.24
CA GLY A 227 -1.40 8.80 -12.86
C GLY A 227 -0.78 10.19 -12.92
N GLU A 228 -1.57 11.16 -13.39
CA GLU A 228 -1.15 12.57 -13.44
C GLU A 228 -1.04 13.17 -12.04
N TYR A 229 -0.07 14.06 -11.84
CA TYR A 229 0.19 14.69 -10.56
C TYR A 229 -1.07 15.32 -9.94
N GLY A 230 -1.40 14.91 -8.72
CA GLY A 230 -2.53 15.41 -7.96
C GLY A 230 -3.90 14.95 -8.47
N HIS A 231 -3.96 14.09 -9.50
CA HIS A 231 -5.21 13.57 -10.04
C HIS A 231 -5.54 12.20 -9.44
N PRO A 232 -6.69 12.02 -8.76
CA PRO A 232 -7.08 10.73 -8.24
C PRO A 232 -7.72 9.87 -9.34
N MET A 233 -7.28 8.61 -9.43
CA MET A 233 -7.92 7.57 -10.25
C MET A 233 -8.63 6.57 -9.35
N LEU A 234 -9.81 6.12 -9.77
CA LEU A 234 -10.54 5.05 -9.10
C LEU A 234 -10.35 3.74 -9.87
N LEU A 235 -9.81 2.73 -9.21
CA LEU A 235 -9.55 1.45 -9.82
C LEU A 235 -10.25 0.33 -9.03
N THR A 236 -10.57 -0.77 -9.71
CA THR A 236 -10.80 -2.07 -9.09
C THR A 236 -9.74 -3.04 -9.60
N VAL A 237 -9.08 -3.73 -8.68
CA VAL A 237 -7.94 -4.62 -8.97
C VAL A 237 -8.30 -6.02 -8.49
N SER A 238 -8.33 -7.00 -9.38
CA SER A 238 -8.69 -8.39 -9.05
C SER A 238 -8.09 -9.38 -10.05
N GLN A 239 -7.88 -10.64 -9.63
CA GLN A 239 -7.38 -11.70 -10.51
C GLN A 239 -8.43 -12.16 -11.53
N SER A 240 -9.70 -12.03 -11.18
CA SER A 240 -10.81 -12.42 -12.05
C SER A 240 -12.03 -11.53 -11.77
N ALA A 241 -13.04 -11.63 -12.64
CA ALA A 241 -14.32 -10.99 -12.36
C ALA A 241 -14.92 -11.52 -11.05
N TYR A 242 -15.40 -10.62 -10.21
CA TYR A 242 -16.05 -10.91 -8.94
C TYR A 242 -17.54 -10.53 -8.96
N PRO A 243 -18.40 -11.11 -8.06
CA PRO A 243 -19.86 -10.98 -8.17
C PRO A 243 -20.40 -9.55 -8.25
N ALA A 244 -19.76 -8.60 -7.57
CA ALA A 244 -20.21 -7.20 -7.54
C ALA A 244 -19.55 -6.29 -8.60
N LEU A 245 -18.71 -6.82 -9.50
CA LEU A 245 -17.97 -6.00 -10.49
C LEU A 245 -18.92 -5.20 -11.41
N ALA A 246 -19.96 -5.84 -11.95
CA ALA A 246 -20.94 -5.15 -12.78
C ALA A 246 -21.67 -4.02 -12.06
N GLN A 247 -21.92 -4.19 -10.75
CA GLN A 247 -22.51 -3.16 -9.91
C GLN A 247 -21.53 -2.00 -9.68
N ALA A 248 -20.27 -2.29 -9.43
CA ALA A 248 -19.21 -1.28 -9.30
C ALA A 248 -19.08 -0.44 -10.58
N GLN A 249 -19.07 -1.11 -11.75
CA GLN A 249 -19.04 -0.45 -13.04
C GLN A 249 -20.29 0.42 -13.31
N ALA A 250 -21.47 -0.05 -12.91
CA ALA A 250 -22.69 0.73 -13.04
C ALA A 250 -22.72 1.97 -12.13
N LEU A 251 -22.11 1.90 -10.94
CA LEU A 251 -22.05 3.02 -9.99
C LEU A 251 -21.11 4.13 -10.44
N PHE A 252 -19.94 3.76 -10.94
CA PHE A 252 -18.86 4.72 -11.23
C PHE A 252 -18.67 4.98 -12.73
N GLY A 253 -19.25 4.15 -13.60
CA GLY A 253 -19.21 4.32 -15.04
C GLY A 253 -17.77 4.46 -15.58
N PRO A 254 -17.50 5.49 -16.40
CA PRO A 254 -16.19 5.69 -17.03
C PRO A 254 -15.09 6.13 -16.04
N TRP A 255 -15.43 6.44 -14.79
CA TRP A 255 -14.45 6.80 -13.76
C TRP A 255 -13.75 5.59 -13.12
N LEU A 256 -14.31 4.38 -13.33
CA LEU A 256 -13.76 3.16 -12.78
C LEU A 256 -12.89 2.43 -13.80
N TYR A 257 -11.60 2.37 -13.53
CA TYR A 257 -10.65 1.54 -14.26
C TYR A 257 -10.65 0.12 -13.70
N THR A 258 -10.79 -0.88 -14.57
CA THR A 258 -10.75 -2.30 -14.18
C THR A 258 -9.39 -2.88 -14.55
N VAL A 259 -8.64 -3.35 -13.54
CA VAL A 259 -7.33 -3.98 -13.70
C VAL A 259 -7.45 -5.46 -13.35
N GLN A 260 -7.25 -6.33 -14.34
CA GLN A 260 -7.14 -7.77 -14.11
C GLN A 260 -5.68 -8.13 -13.90
N THR A 261 -5.36 -8.73 -12.74
CA THR A 261 -4.01 -9.10 -12.33
C THR A 261 -3.67 -10.56 -12.66
N GLY A 262 -2.39 -10.94 -12.52
CA GLY A 262 -1.92 -12.28 -12.89
C GLY A 262 -1.89 -12.51 -14.41
N THR A 263 -1.84 -11.44 -15.21
CA THR A 263 -1.80 -11.49 -16.67
C THR A 263 -0.52 -10.82 -17.20
N THR A 264 -0.14 -11.14 -18.43
CA THR A 264 1.01 -10.50 -19.12
C THR A 264 0.61 -9.21 -19.86
N GLN A 265 -0.65 -8.77 -19.75
CA GLN A 265 -1.10 -7.54 -20.39
C GLN A 265 -0.56 -6.32 -19.64
N HIS A 266 -0.07 -5.33 -20.38
CA HIS A 266 0.29 -4.04 -19.79
C HIS A 266 -0.97 -3.29 -19.35
N SER A 267 -0.91 -2.75 -18.14
CA SER A 267 -1.94 -1.85 -17.65
C SER A 267 -1.62 -0.41 -18.06
N GLU A 268 -2.57 0.26 -18.71
CA GLU A 268 -2.47 1.70 -18.99
C GLU A 268 -2.55 2.56 -17.72
N THR A 269 -2.94 1.95 -16.60
CA THR A 269 -3.14 2.64 -15.32
C THR A 269 -1.88 2.77 -14.47
N GLY A 270 -0.76 2.16 -14.89
CA GLY A 270 0.47 2.10 -14.07
C GLY A 270 0.44 1.05 -12.94
N ILE A 271 -0.64 0.27 -12.83
CA ILE A 271 -0.72 -0.85 -11.88
C ILE A 271 -0.14 -2.11 -12.51
N ALA A 272 0.68 -2.85 -11.78
CA ALA A 272 1.33 -4.07 -12.27
C ALA A 272 0.33 -5.22 -12.48
N ALA A 273 -0.16 -5.38 -13.71
CA ALA A 273 -1.10 -6.45 -14.05
C ALA A 273 -0.48 -7.86 -13.94
N SER A 274 0.85 -7.99 -14.02
CA SER A 274 1.55 -9.27 -13.82
C SER A 274 1.59 -9.74 -12.37
N ALA A 275 1.35 -8.84 -11.42
CA ALA A 275 1.49 -9.15 -10.00
C ALA A 275 0.29 -9.91 -9.43
N THR A 276 0.54 -10.62 -8.33
CA THR A 276 -0.45 -11.28 -7.48
C THR A 276 -0.20 -10.89 -6.03
N GLY A 277 -1.13 -11.21 -5.13
CA GLY A 277 -1.00 -10.89 -3.71
C GLY A 277 -1.44 -9.47 -3.35
N TYR A 278 -2.36 -8.89 -4.10
CA TYR A 278 -2.98 -7.60 -3.79
C TYR A 278 -3.96 -7.69 -2.62
N THR A 279 -4.00 -6.64 -1.81
CA THR A 279 -4.94 -6.46 -0.69
C THR A 279 -6.39 -6.56 -1.14
N SER A 280 -6.74 -6.02 -2.31
CA SER A 280 -8.08 -6.13 -2.89
C SER A 280 -8.52 -7.57 -3.15
N GLN A 281 -7.60 -8.43 -3.62
CA GLN A 281 -7.89 -9.86 -3.82
C GLN A 281 -8.05 -10.58 -2.48
N ALA A 282 -7.21 -10.28 -1.49
CA ALA A 282 -7.33 -10.86 -0.14
C ALA A 282 -8.68 -10.55 0.50
N LEU A 283 -9.18 -9.33 0.33
CA LEU A 283 -10.52 -8.94 0.79
C LEU A 283 -11.62 -9.77 0.11
N LEU A 284 -11.52 -10.00 -1.21
CA LEU A 284 -12.48 -10.83 -1.96
C LEU A 284 -12.43 -12.29 -1.47
N ASP A 285 -11.24 -12.83 -1.25
CA ASP A 285 -11.04 -14.22 -0.82
C ASP A 285 -11.50 -14.45 0.63
N ALA A 286 -11.26 -13.47 1.51
CA ALA A 286 -11.65 -13.55 2.92
C ALA A 286 -13.15 -13.30 3.17
N LEU A 287 -13.85 -12.64 2.24
CA LEU A 287 -15.25 -12.25 2.37
C LEU A 287 -16.14 -12.85 1.25
N PRO A 288 -16.12 -14.19 1.03
CA PRO A 288 -16.78 -14.80 -0.13
C PRO A 288 -18.31 -14.72 -0.09
N GLN A 289 -18.90 -14.44 1.07
CA GLN A 289 -20.36 -14.29 1.23
C GLN A 289 -20.81 -12.82 1.17
N THR A 290 -19.86 -11.87 1.25
CA THR A 290 -20.14 -10.45 1.18
C THR A 290 -20.18 -9.99 -0.27
N ARG A 291 -21.20 -9.21 -0.64
CA ARG A 291 -21.18 -8.46 -1.90
C ARG A 291 -20.19 -7.30 -1.79
N LEU A 292 -18.91 -7.64 -1.99
CA LEU A 292 -17.79 -6.73 -1.81
C LEU A 292 -17.43 -6.03 -3.13
N MET A 293 -17.20 -4.73 -3.05
CA MET A 293 -16.63 -3.90 -4.11
C MET A 293 -15.31 -3.30 -3.60
N PRO A 294 -14.16 -3.92 -3.90
CA PRO A 294 -12.86 -3.39 -3.54
C PRO A 294 -12.41 -2.35 -4.57
N PHE A 295 -12.02 -1.20 -4.09
CA PHE A 295 -11.49 -0.10 -4.88
C PHE A 295 -10.12 0.32 -4.38
N VAL A 296 -9.31 0.82 -5.29
CA VAL A 296 -8.08 1.54 -5.02
C VAL A 296 -8.28 2.98 -5.49
N ILE A 297 -7.99 3.95 -4.64
CA ILE A 297 -7.86 5.35 -5.03
C ILE A 297 -6.38 5.63 -5.16
N GLU A 298 -5.94 5.86 -6.40
CA GLU A 298 -4.54 6.14 -6.73
C GLU A 298 -4.39 7.62 -7.06
N CYS A 299 -3.68 8.37 -6.23
CA CYS A 299 -3.40 9.79 -6.50
C CYS A 299 -2.02 9.93 -7.16
N GLY A 300 -1.98 10.44 -8.38
CA GLY A 300 -0.75 10.62 -9.15
C GLY A 300 0.26 11.54 -8.47
N THR A 301 1.54 11.19 -8.59
CA THR A 301 2.68 11.95 -8.06
C THR A 301 3.64 12.33 -9.17
N TYR A 302 4.92 11.97 -9.03
CA TYR A 302 5.95 12.26 -10.01
C TYR A 302 5.94 11.23 -11.16
N PRO A 303 6.61 11.52 -12.29
CA PRO A 303 6.77 10.54 -13.36
C PRO A 303 7.35 9.22 -12.86
N THR A 304 6.87 8.09 -13.38
CA THR A 304 7.20 6.74 -12.92
C THR A 304 8.72 6.48 -12.85
N GLN A 305 9.48 7.02 -13.82
CA GLN A 305 10.95 6.89 -13.83
C GLN A 305 11.60 7.60 -12.65
N ALA A 306 11.11 8.79 -12.28
CA ALA A 306 11.63 9.52 -11.11
C ALA A 306 11.30 8.77 -9.82
N VAL A 307 10.07 8.28 -9.69
CA VAL A 307 9.66 7.44 -8.54
C VAL A 307 10.52 6.17 -8.44
N HIS A 308 10.77 5.50 -9.57
CA HIS A 308 11.62 4.30 -9.60
C HIS A 308 13.05 4.58 -9.11
N GLU A 309 13.69 5.66 -9.59
CA GLU A 309 15.04 6.03 -9.14
C GLU A 309 15.06 6.35 -7.64
N HIS A 310 14.05 7.04 -7.16
CA HIS A 310 13.92 7.38 -5.74
C HIS A 310 13.75 6.13 -4.86
N LEU A 311 12.93 5.17 -5.32
CA LEU A 311 12.77 3.88 -4.66
C LEU A 311 14.08 3.08 -4.62
N ARG A 312 14.93 3.15 -5.68
CA ARG A 312 16.26 2.52 -5.69
C ARG A 312 17.19 3.14 -4.64
N ASP A 313 17.17 4.46 -4.50
CA ASP A 313 17.97 5.16 -3.51
C ASP A 313 17.49 4.87 -2.08
N ASP A 314 16.17 4.83 -1.85
CA ASP A 314 15.57 4.43 -0.56
C ASP A 314 15.89 2.98 -0.22
N HIS A 315 15.86 2.09 -1.20
CA HIS A 315 16.20 0.68 -1.03
C HIS A 315 17.66 0.51 -0.61
N TRP A 316 18.58 1.16 -1.32
CA TRP A 316 20.00 1.20 -0.93
C TRP A 316 20.16 1.73 0.50
N LEU A 317 19.47 2.80 0.84
CA LEU A 317 19.55 3.43 2.16
C LEU A 317 19.25 2.46 3.30
N HIS A 318 18.25 1.61 3.13
CA HIS A 318 17.85 0.65 4.15
C HIS A 318 18.70 -0.62 4.16
N LEU A 319 19.28 -1.03 3.04
CA LEU A 319 20.16 -2.20 2.99
C LEU A 319 21.61 -1.87 3.43
N HIS A 320 22.13 -0.70 3.05
CA HIS A 320 23.55 -0.38 3.16
C HIS A 320 23.85 0.95 3.86
N GLY A 321 22.85 1.82 3.99
CA GLY A 321 23.00 3.17 4.52
C GLY A 321 22.58 3.30 5.99
N ASN A 322 22.46 4.56 6.41
CA ASN A 322 21.87 4.92 7.70
C ASN A 322 20.66 5.84 7.45
N PRO A 323 19.42 5.33 7.60
CA PRO A 323 18.21 6.13 7.36
C PRO A 323 18.11 7.40 8.22
N LEU A 324 18.78 7.42 9.39
CA LEU A 324 18.80 8.57 10.30
C LEU A 324 20.05 9.45 10.14
N GLY A 325 20.89 9.17 9.14
CA GLY A 325 22.08 9.94 8.81
C GLY A 325 21.80 11.10 7.84
N GLU A 326 22.85 11.85 7.50
CA GLU A 326 22.78 12.99 6.58
C GLU A 326 22.31 12.55 5.16
N VAL A 327 22.90 11.47 4.64
CA VAL A 327 22.50 10.90 3.33
C VAL A 327 21.06 10.37 3.39
N GLY A 328 20.66 9.77 4.52
CA GLY A 328 19.28 9.35 4.73
C GLY A 328 18.30 10.51 4.64
N ARG A 329 18.65 11.64 5.26
CA ARG A 329 17.87 12.88 5.17
C ARG A 329 17.76 13.40 3.73
N GLU A 330 18.87 13.42 2.98
CA GLU A 330 18.86 13.85 1.56
C GLU A 330 17.88 12.99 0.75
N ILE A 331 17.98 11.67 0.88
CA ILE A 331 17.12 10.73 0.14
C ILE A 331 15.64 10.89 0.54
N LYS A 332 15.34 11.05 1.84
CA LYS A 332 13.95 11.17 2.32
C LYS A 332 13.31 12.54 2.02
N LEU A 333 14.08 13.55 1.66
CA LEU A 333 13.60 14.90 1.33
C LEU A 333 13.52 15.17 -0.19
N GLY A 334 14.24 14.40 -1.01
CA GLY A 334 14.28 14.53 -2.48
C GLY A 334 13.09 13.92 -3.14
#